data_55c529cd54eeeff67c152caeb995aafd
#
_entry.id   55c529cd54eeeff67c152caeb995aafd
#
_cell.length_a   1.000
_cell.length_b   1.000
_cell.length_c   1.000
_cell.angle_alpha   90.00
_cell.angle_beta   90.00
_cell.angle_gamma   90.00
#
_symmetry.space_group_name_H-M   'P 1'
#
loop_
_entity.id
_entity.type
_entity.pdbx_description
1 polymer ?
#
loop_
_entity_poly.entity_id
_entity_poly.type
_entity_poly.pdbx_seq_one_letter_code
_entity_poly.pdbx_strand_id
1 'polypeptide(L)'
;MIAVLVDTTNDAHLLHKVYEGVENLTLLVNPTNNEVDRVLRERPGETLMCMGHGFSGGLIAESYYTGHGPAVAVGDRNIELLKDRKLICIWCNADGFATRHTELEGFFTSMFISNEMEAALFGFDAYEDDIFNEVTLFAERVNRLIKENTDLSEWPAILRGQAAMEKDYVRFNYDGLQYKGKKLKKNVRNPEPAGMNK
;
A
#
# COMPACT_ATOMS: atom_id res chain seq x y z
N MET A 1 -8.99 -5.80 -10.93
CA MET A 1 -8.27 -5.34 -9.71
C MET A 1 -8.88 -5.99 -8.48
N ILE A 2 -8.06 -6.29 -7.48
CA ILE A 2 -8.50 -6.77 -6.16
C ILE A 2 -8.24 -5.66 -5.15
N ALA A 3 -9.19 -5.39 -4.24
CA ALA A 3 -9.00 -4.50 -3.11
C ALA A 3 -9.26 -5.26 -1.79
N VAL A 4 -8.37 -5.07 -0.84
CA VAL A 4 -8.48 -5.53 0.55
C VAL A 4 -8.53 -4.29 1.42
N LEU A 5 -9.64 -4.07 2.11
CA LEU A 5 -9.82 -3.02 3.11
C LEU A 5 -9.98 -3.66 4.49
N VAL A 6 -9.18 -3.25 5.46
CA VAL A 6 -9.43 -3.55 6.87
C VAL A 6 -10.02 -2.29 7.51
N ASP A 7 -11.35 -2.30 7.62
CA ASP A 7 -12.18 -1.18 8.09
C ASP A 7 -12.59 -1.42 9.54
N THR A 8 -11.72 -1.01 10.47
CA THR A 8 -11.92 -1.22 11.93
C THR A 8 -11.94 0.08 12.72
N THR A 9 -11.71 1.22 12.08
CA THR A 9 -11.62 2.55 12.69
C THR A 9 -12.19 3.61 11.76
N ASN A 10 -12.58 4.77 12.31
CA ASN A 10 -13.17 5.86 11.51
C ASN A 10 -12.24 6.38 10.41
N ASP A 11 -10.94 6.48 10.68
CA ASP A 11 -9.94 6.90 9.71
C ASP A 11 -9.71 5.86 8.61
N ALA A 12 -9.68 4.55 8.95
CA ALA A 12 -9.64 3.48 7.96
C ALA A 12 -10.91 3.45 7.09
N HIS A 13 -12.08 3.79 7.66
CA HIS A 13 -13.32 3.90 6.91
C HIS A 13 -13.25 4.94 5.78
N LEU A 14 -12.53 6.05 5.94
CA LEU A 14 -12.36 7.06 4.90
C LEU A 14 -11.70 6.51 3.62
N LEU A 15 -10.93 5.42 3.74
CA LEU A 15 -10.27 4.78 2.61
C LEU A 15 -11.24 4.11 1.61
N HIS A 16 -12.54 3.99 1.95
CA HIS A 16 -13.54 3.51 0.98
C HIS A 16 -13.59 4.40 -0.28
N LYS A 17 -13.27 5.69 -0.14
CA LYS A 17 -13.19 6.64 -1.25
C LYS A 17 -12.17 6.22 -2.32
N VAL A 18 -11.12 5.50 -1.95
CA VAL A 18 -10.08 5.03 -2.88
C VAL A 18 -10.64 4.15 -4.00
N TYR A 19 -11.66 3.34 -3.70
CA TYR A 19 -12.24 2.41 -4.67
C TYR A 19 -13.65 2.76 -5.13
N GLU A 20 -14.20 3.88 -4.67
CA GLU A 20 -15.56 4.32 -5.03
C GLU A 20 -15.72 4.48 -6.55
N GLY A 21 -16.65 3.71 -7.15
CA GLY A 21 -16.91 3.72 -8.59
C GLY A 21 -15.77 3.18 -9.47
N VAL A 22 -14.85 2.40 -8.92
CA VAL A 22 -13.85 1.64 -9.70
C VAL A 22 -14.51 0.41 -10.30
N GLU A 23 -14.48 0.29 -11.62
CA GLU A 23 -15.07 -0.84 -12.35
C GLU A 23 -14.24 -2.13 -12.22
N ASN A 24 -14.91 -3.28 -12.35
CA ASN A 24 -14.27 -4.61 -12.33
C ASN A 24 -13.43 -4.86 -11.06
N LEU A 25 -13.87 -4.35 -9.92
CA LEU A 25 -13.23 -4.50 -8.63
C LEU A 25 -13.75 -5.73 -7.88
N THR A 26 -12.85 -6.56 -7.37
CA THR A 26 -13.17 -7.55 -6.34
C THR A 26 -12.79 -6.97 -4.99
N LEU A 27 -13.78 -6.58 -4.20
CA LEU A 27 -13.59 -5.98 -2.88
C LEU A 27 -13.72 -7.03 -1.79
N LEU A 28 -12.73 -7.05 -0.89
CA LEU A 28 -12.74 -7.81 0.36
C LEU A 28 -12.67 -6.81 1.53
N VAL A 29 -13.71 -6.79 2.36
CA VAL A 29 -13.74 -5.96 3.58
C VAL A 29 -13.59 -6.87 4.79
N ASN A 30 -12.63 -6.55 5.65
CA ASN A 30 -12.28 -7.34 6.83
C ASN A 30 -12.09 -8.85 6.54
N PRO A 31 -11.36 -9.22 5.46
CA PRO A 31 -11.25 -10.62 5.09
C PRO A 31 -10.40 -11.41 6.07
N THR A 32 -10.70 -12.69 6.18
CA THR A 32 -9.77 -13.66 6.76
C THR A 32 -8.57 -13.87 5.85
N ASN A 33 -7.45 -14.32 6.43
CA ASN A 33 -6.25 -14.66 5.66
C ASN A 33 -6.54 -15.71 4.57
N ASN A 34 -7.43 -16.68 4.85
CA ASN A 34 -7.77 -17.73 3.89
C ASN A 34 -8.57 -17.18 2.70
N GLU A 35 -9.44 -16.20 2.93
CA GLU A 35 -10.16 -15.51 1.85
C GLU A 35 -9.21 -14.73 0.96
N VAL A 36 -8.27 -13.99 1.56
CA VAL A 36 -7.22 -13.29 0.80
C VAL A 36 -6.43 -14.28 -0.05
N ASP A 37 -5.88 -15.35 0.55
CA ASP A 37 -5.10 -16.35 -0.17
C ASP A 37 -5.89 -16.99 -1.31
N ARG A 38 -7.16 -17.32 -1.09
CA ARG A 38 -8.02 -17.90 -2.12
C ARG A 38 -8.19 -16.96 -3.29
N VAL A 39 -8.56 -15.70 -3.05
CA VAL A 39 -8.79 -14.73 -4.12
C VAL A 39 -7.50 -14.42 -4.88
N LEU A 40 -6.35 -14.32 -4.19
CA LEU A 40 -5.06 -14.10 -4.84
C LEU A 40 -4.67 -15.26 -5.76
N ARG A 41 -4.99 -16.52 -5.41
CA ARG A 41 -4.73 -17.71 -6.25
C ARG A 41 -5.69 -17.79 -7.44
N GLU A 42 -6.95 -17.44 -7.25
CA GLU A 42 -7.97 -17.44 -8.31
C GLU A 42 -7.74 -16.33 -9.37
N ARG A 43 -7.01 -15.27 -9.00
CA ARG A 43 -6.79 -14.09 -9.85
C ARG A 43 -5.30 -13.73 -9.92
N PRO A 44 -4.48 -14.55 -10.55
CA PRO A 44 -3.04 -14.30 -10.67
C PRO A 44 -2.77 -13.05 -11.53
N GLY A 45 -1.75 -12.27 -11.15
CA GLY A 45 -1.30 -11.09 -11.92
C GLY A 45 -2.19 -9.84 -11.84
N GLU A 46 -3.40 -9.93 -11.26
CA GLU A 46 -4.22 -8.72 -11.06
C GLU A 46 -3.57 -7.78 -10.03
N THR A 47 -3.68 -6.48 -10.29
CA THR A 47 -3.26 -5.46 -9.32
C THR A 47 -4.00 -5.66 -7.99
N LEU A 48 -3.24 -5.65 -6.90
CA LEU A 48 -3.76 -5.75 -5.55
C LEU A 48 -3.61 -4.43 -4.82
N MET A 49 -4.70 -3.90 -4.31
CA MET A 49 -4.77 -2.74 -3.44
C MET A 49 -5.08 -3.20 -2.02
N CYS A 50 -4.27 -2.78 -1.06
CA CYS A 50 -4.42 -3.11 0.36
C CYS A 50 -4.47 -1.83 1.18
N MET A 51 -5.47 -1.68 2.05
CA MET A 51 -5.76 -0.45 2.77
C MET A 51 -6.18 -0.71 4.21
N GLY A 52 -5.74 0.13 5.13
CA GLY A 52 -6.07 0.09 6.55
C GLY A 52 -4.85 0.35 7.44
N HIS A 53 -4.92 -0.04 8.70
CA HIS A 53 -3.76 0.04 9.59
C HIS A 53 -2.74 -1.05 9.31
N GLY A 54 -1.45 -0.72 9.53
CA GLY A 54 -0.38 -1.68 9.30
C GLY A 54 0.95 -1.27 9.91
N PHE A 55 1.94 -2.08 9.60
CA PHE A 55 3.33 -1.87 10.03
C PHE A 55 4.26 -2.49 8.96
N SER A 56 5.56 -2.45 9.18
CA SER A 56 6.52 -3.03 8.23
C SER A 56 6.35 -4.55 8.02
N GLY A 57 5.56 -5.26 8.82
CA GLY A 57 5.22 -6.67 8.66
C GLY A 57 4.02 -6.95 7.75
N GLY A 58 3.19 -5.92 7.47
CA GLY A 58 2.01 -6.02 6.61
C GLY A 58 0.80 -5.25 7.10
N LEU A 59 -0.32 -5.46 6.42
CA LEU A 59 -1.64 -4.95 6.77
C LEU A 59 -2.19 -5.71 7.97
N ILE A 60 -2.58 -5.01 9.04
CA ILE A 60 -3.17 -5.60 10.25
C ILE A 60 -4.56 -6.15 9.92
N ALA A 61 -4.86 -7.36 10.38
CA ALA A 61 -6.19 -7.98 10.22
C ALA A 61 -7.18 -7.49 11.29
N GLU A 62 -8.49 -7.52 10.98
CA GLU A 62 -9.54 -7.27 11.98
C GLU A 62 -9.39 -8.19 13.21
N SER A 63 -9.00 -9.43 13.01
CA SER A 63 -8.76 -10.42 14.07
C SER A 63 -7.72 -9.99 15.11
N TYR A 64 -6.81 -9.09 14.79
CA TYR A 64 -5.89 -8.49 15.74
C TYR A 64 -6.64 -7.70 16.84
N TYR A 65 -7.64 -6.92 16.45
CA TYR A 65 -8.43 -6.08 17.37
C TYR A 65 -9.41 -6.90 18.21
N THR A 66 -9.87 -8.02 17.67
CA THR A 66 -10.79 -8.93 18.39
C THR A 66 -10.06 -10.00 19.23
N GLY A 67 -8.76 -10.14 19.07
CA GLY A 67 -7.95 -11.16 19.75
C GLY A 67 -8.18 -12.59 19.25
N HIS A 68 -8.87 -12.77 18.12
CA HIS A 68 -9.25 -14.07 17.58
C HIS A 68 -8.70 -14.26 16.15
N GLY A 69 -7.51 -14.82 16.01
CA GLY A 69 -6.96 -15.19 14.71
C GLY A 69 -5.63 -14.51 14.36
N PRO A 70 -5.20 -14.61 13.11
CA PRO A 70 -3.93 -14.04 12.66
C PRO A 70 -3.91 -12.52 12.75
N ALA A 71 -2.80 -11.95 13.22
CA ALA A 71 -2.65 -10.49 13.38
C ALA A 71 -2.55 -9.72 12.04
N VAL A 72 -2.23 -10.40 10.93
CA VAL A 72 -1.93 -9.80 9.64
C VAL A 72 -2.82 -10.39 8.55
N ALA A 73 -3.51 -9.54 7.79
CA ALA A 73 -4.34 -9.93 6.66
C ALA A 73 -3.49 -10.17 5.39
N VAL A 74 -2.57 -9.27 5.10
CA VAL A 74 -1.62 -9.35 3.98
C VAL A 74 -0.22 -9.05 4.47
N GLY A 75 0.73 -9.96 4.27
CA GLY A 75 2.09 -9.79 4.78
C GLY A 75 3.05 -10.87 4.30
N ASP A 76 4.10 -11.16 5.07
CA ASP A 76 5.20 -12.06 4.72
C ASP A 76 4.74 -13.42 4.19
N ARG A 77 3.68 -13.99 4.75
CA ARG A 77 3.13 -15.29 4.32
C ARG A 77 2.58 -15.30 2.89
N ASN A 78 2.20 -14.12 2.38
CA ASN A 78 1.58 -14.00 1.06
C ASN A 78 2.58 -13.68 -0.05
N ILE A 79 3.87 -13.50 0.24
CA ILE A 79 4.91 -13.00 -0.69
C ILE A 79 4.90 -13.72 -2.03
N GLU A 80 4.79 -15.05 -2.02
CA GLU A 80 4.74 -15.85 -3.26
C GLU A 80 3.54 -15.51 -4.15
N LEU A 81 2.46 -14.99 -3.57
CA LEU A 81 1.26 -14.55 -4.29
C LEU A 81 1.33 -13.06 -4.67
N LEU A 82 2.23 -12.29 -4.07
CA LEU A 82 2.37 -10.84 -4.28
C LEU A 82 3.40 -10.47 -5.34
N LYS A 83 4.47 -11.26 -5.49
CA LYS A 83 5.65 -10.91 -6.31
C LYS A 83 5.38 -10.74 -7.81
N ASP A 84 4.28 -11.28 -8.32
CA ASP A 84 3.95 -11.26 -9.75
C ASP A 84 2.78 -10.34 -10.07
N ARG A 85 2.50 -9.37 -9.20
CA ARG A 85 1.45 -8.36 -9.40
C ARG A 85 1.92 -6.97 -9.01
N LYS A 86 1.27 -5.94 -9.55
CA LYS A 86 1.41 -4.56 -9.09
C LYS A 86 0.67 -4.39 -7.76
N LEU A 87 1.29 -3.69 -6.82
CA LEU A 87 0.74 -3.46 -5.48
C LEU A 87 0.43 -1.98 -5.28
N ILE A 88 -0.66 -1.70 -4.58
CA ILE A 88 -1.02 -0.40 -4.02
C ILE A 88 -1.22 -0.64 -2.52
N CYS A 89 -0.23 -0.25 -1.72
CA CYS A 89 -0.21 -0.52 -0.29
C CYS A 89 -0.35 0.77 0.50
N ILE A 90 -1.54 0.98 1.06
CA ILE A 90 -1.92 2.17 1.82
C ILE A 90 -2.13 1.75 3.28
N TRP A 91 -1.02 1.62 4.01
CA TRP A 91 -0.97 1.39 5.46
C TRP A 91 0.34 1.94 6.03
N CYS A 92 0.40 2.20 7.32
CA CYS A 92 1.59 2.73 7.99
C CYS A 92 2.80 1.82 7.83
N ASN A 93 3.91 2.36 7.31
CA ASN A 93 5.17 1.65 7.06
C ASN A 93 5.10 0.53 5.98
N ALA A 94 4.23 0.68 4.97
CA ALA A 94 4.20 -0.22 3.82
C ALA A 94 5.52 -0.19 3.01
N ASP A 95 6.21 0.94 2.99
CA ASP A 95 7.55 1.09 2.41
C ASP A 95 8.60 0.21 3.10
N GLY A 96 8.51 0.05 4.43
CA GLY A 96 9.32 -0.88 5.21
C GLY A 96 9.06 -2.34 4.81
N PHE A 97 7.79 -2.71 4.58
CA PHE A 97 7.42 -4.02 4.04
C PHE A 97 8.05 -4.23 2.66
N ALA A 98 7.90 -3.26 1.75
CA ALA A 98 8.49 -3.33 0.42
C ALA A 98 10.03 -3.39 0.45
N THR A 99 10.69 -2.73 1.40
CA THR A 99 12.15 -2.73 1.55
C THR A 99 12.68 -4.11 1.90
N ARG A 100 11.97 -4.87 2.74
CA ARG A 100 12.32 -6.26 3.10
C ARG A 100 12.10 -7.24 1.96
N HIS A 101 11.13 -6.98 1.08
CA HIS A 101 10.74 -7.83 -0.02
C HIS A 101 11.10 -7.19 -1.36
N THR A 102 12.36 -7.36 -1.80
CA THR A 102 12.91 -6.66 -2.97
C THR A 102 12.30 -7.08 -4.30
N GLU A 103 11.58 -8.19 -4.33
CA GLU A 103 10.82 -8.71 -5.48
C GLU A 103 9.48 -8.02 -5.72
N LEU A 104 8.96 -7.26 -4.76
CA LEU A 104 7.69 -6.56 -4.88
C LEU A 104 7.83 -5.30 -5.74
N GLU A 105 6.75 -4.98 -6.48
CA GLU A 105 6.61 -3.79 -7.29
C GLU A 105 5.31 -3.08 -6.96
N GLY A 106 5.34 -1.76 -6.80
CA GLY A 106 4.12 -1.00 -6.55
C GLY A 106 4.32 0.37 -5.90
N PHE A 107 3.19 0.92 -5.48
CA PHE A 107 3.08 2.13 -4.69
C PHE A 107 2.92 1.79 -3.21
N PHE A 108 3.67 2.47 -2.34
CA PHE A 108 3.73 2.20 -0.91
C PHE A 108 3.73 3.51 -0.11
N THR A 109 2.94 3.54 0.96
CA THR A 109 3.00 4.63 1.94
C THR A 109 4.02 4.31 3.03
N SER A 110 4.66 5.33 3.58
CA SER A 110 5.43 5.24 4.82
C SER A 110 4.49 5.37 6.04
N MET A 111 4.96 5.89 7.18
CA MET A 111 4.08 6.31 8.25
C MET A 111 3.13 7.38 7.71
N PHE A 112 1.84 7.20 7.96
CA PHE A 112 0.79 8.08 7.46
C PHE A 112 -0.11 8.52 8.63
N ILE A 113 -0.10 9.81 8.94
CA ILE A 113 -0.91 10.39 10.02
C ILE A 113 -2.35 10.47 9.54
N SER A 114 -3.24 9.77 10.23
CA SER A 114 -4.66 9.65 9.89
C SER A 114 -5.62 10.10 11.00
N ASN A 115 -5.08 10.41 12.18
CA ASN A 115 -5.85 10.91 13.33
C ASN A 115 -5.00 11.83 14.23
N GLU A 116 -5.68 12.54 15.14
CA GLU A 116 -5.06 13.52 16.06
C GLU A 116 -4.05 12.88 17.02
N MET A 117 -4.31 11.66 17.48
CA MET A 117 -3.39 10.95 18.38
C MET A 117 -2.05 10.67 17.70
N GLU A 118 -2.07 10.23 16.44
CA GLU A 118 -0.85 10.02 15.65
C GLU A 118 -0.13 11.36 15.40
N ALA A 119 -0.88 12.42 15.04
CA ALA A 119 -0.29 13.74 14.87
C ALA A 119 0.46 14.19 16.13
N ALA A 120 -0.17 14.11 17.30
CA ALA A 120 0.44 14.45 18.58
C ALA A 120 1.67 13.58 18.91
N LEU A 121 1.63 12.27 18.62
CA LEU A 121 2.74 11.36 18.82
C LEU A 121 3.99 11.77 18.03
N PHE A 122 3.80 12.30 16.83
CA PHE A 122 4.89 12.79 15.96
C PHE A 122 5.20 14.28 16.14
N GLY A 123 4.55 14.93 17.14
CA GLY A 123 4.83 16.35 17.50
C GLY A 123 4.20 17.36 16.55
N PHE A 124 3.15 16.96 15.80
CA PHE A 124 2.38 17.87 14.96
C PHE A 124 1.16 18.40 15.72
N ASP A 125 0.92 19.69 15.58
CA ASP A 125 -0.29 20.36 16.06
C ASP A 125 -1.31 20.38 14.91
N ALA A 126 -2.28 19.46 14.95
CA ALA A 126 -3.28 19.32 13.92
C ALA A 126 -4.61 18.83 14.52
N TYR A 127 -5.72 19.39 14.06
CA TYR A 127 -7.06 19.03 14.51
C TYR A 127 -7.62 17.84 13.73
N GLU A 128 -8.43 17.03 14.39
CA GLU A 128 -9.06 15.81 13.83
C GLU A 128 -9.78 16.09 12.50
N ASP A 129 -10.59 17.16 12.45
CA ASP A 129 -11.34 17.53 11.24
C ASP A 129 -10.42 17.87 10.06
N ASP A 130 -9.30 18.56 10.31
CA ASP A 130 -8.30 18.88 9.28
C ASP A 130 -7.63 17.61 8.75
N ILE A 131 -7.30 16.69 9.64
CA ILE A 131 -6.67 15.41 9.28
C ILE A 131 -7.65 14.56 8.46
N PHE A 132 -8.88 14.39 8.93
CA PHE A 132 -9.91 13.62 8.21
C PHE A 132 -10.22 14.18 6.83
N ASN A 133 -10.27 15.51 6.71
CA ASN A 133 -10.40 16.16 5.40
C ASN A 133 -9.22 15.81 4.47
N GLU A 134 -7.97 15.86 4.96
CA GLU A 134 -6.80 15.52 4.14
C GLU A 134 -6.72 14.03 3.79
N VAL A 135 -7.09 13.13 4.70
CA VAL A 135 -7.20 11.69 4.42
C VAL A 135 -8.25 11.45 3.33
N THR A 136 -9.39 12.14 3.40
CA THR A 136 -10.44 12.07 2.37
C THR A 136 -9.92 12.55 1.02
N LEU A 137 -9.26 13.71 0.99
CA LEU A 137 -8.66 14.27 -0.24
C LEU A 137 -7.58 13.34 -0.81
N PHE A 138 -6.75 12.73 0.03
CA PHE A 138 -5.78 11.72 -0.40
C PHE A 138 -6.47 10.54 -1.06
N ALA A 139 -7.51 9.99 -0.43
CA ALA A 139 -8.26 8.86 -0.95
C ALA A 139 -8.92 9.19 -2.31
N GLU A 140 -9.51 10.36 -2.47
CA GLU A 140 -10.11 10.85 -3.72
C GLU A 140 -9.08 11.06 -4.83
N ARG A 141 -7.88 11.59 -4.50
CA ARG A 141 -6.76 11.73 -5.45
C ARG A 141 -6.29 10.37 -5.95
N VAL A 142 -6.11 9.41 -5.04
CA VAL A 142 -5.75 8.03 -5.40
C VAL A 142 -6.83 7.38 -6.26
N ASN A 143 -8.10 7.53 -5.92
CA ASN A 143 -9.23 7.04 -6.72
C ASN A 143 -9.17 7.55 -8.17
N ARG A 144 -8.91 8.86 -8.34
CA ARG A 144 -8.77 9.46 -9.66
C ARG A 144 -7.62 8.84 -10.46
N LEU A 145 -6.44 8.64 -9.84
CA LEU A 145 -5.30 8.03 -10.50
C LEU A 145 -5.59 6.58 -10.94
N ILE A 146 -6.36 5.82 -10.15
CA ILE A 146 -6.84 4.49 -10.50
C ILE A 146 -7.74 4.55 -11.74
N LYS A 147 -8.76 5.43 -11.72
CA LYS A 147 -9.73 5.56 -12.83
C LYS A 147 -9.10 6.04 -14.13
N GLU A 148 -8.10 6.90 -14.04
CA GLU A 148 -7.31 7.41 -15.17
C GLU A 148 -6.27 6.40 -15.66
N ASN A 149 -6.12 5.26 -14.97
CA ASN A 149 -5.09 4.24 -15.24
C ASN A 149 -3.67 4.83 -15.31
N THR A 150 -3.39 5.80 -14.44
CA THR A 150 -2.08 6.45 -14.34
C THR A 150 -1.01 5.44 -13.89
N ASP A 151 0.20 5.51 -14.45
CA ASP A 151 1.29 4.63 -14.04
C ASP A 151 1.67 4.85 -12.57
N LEU A 152 1.80 3.76 -11.81
CA LEU A 152 2.10 3.82 -10.37
C LEU A 152 3.40 4.56 -10.06
N SER A 153 4.35 4.59 -11.00
CA SER A 153 5.63 5.29 -10.81
C SER A 153 5.48 6.82 -10.76
N GLU A 154 4.40 7.34 -11.32
CA GLU A 154 4.11 8.78 -11.34
C GLU A 154 3.34 9.24 -10.09
N TRP A 155 2.66 8.32 -9.39
CA TRP A 155 1.78 8.63 -8.27
C TRP A 155 2.43 9.48 -7.18
N PRO A 156 3.66 9.17 -6.70
CA PRO A 156 4.27 9.97 -5.64
C PRO A 156 4.45 11.44 -6.01
N ALA A 157 4.83 11.71 -7.25
CA ALA A 157 5.04 13.08 -7.73
C ALA A 157 3.71 13.82 -7.93
N ILE A 158 2.72 13.17 -8.54
CA ILE A 158 1.40 13.75 -8.77
C ILE A 158 0.70 14.06 -7.44
N LEU A 159 0.70 13.12 -6.50
CA LEU A 159 0.06 13.28 -5.20
C LEU A 159 0.70 14.42 -4.40
N ARG A 160 2.04 14.50 -4.35
CA ARG A 160 2.75 15.62 -3.71
C ARG A 160 2.39 16.96 -4.34
N GLY A 161 2.30 17.03 -5.66
CA GLY A 161 1.96 18.26 -6.38
C GLY A 161 0.53 18.77 -6.13
N GLN A 162 -0.34 17.95 -5.53
CA GLN A 162 -1.75 18.28 -5.24
C GLN A 162 -2.02 18.49 -3.75
N ALA A 163 -1.05 18.24 -2.88
CA ALA A 163 -1.20 18.31 -1.43
C ALA A 163 -0.94 19.71 -0.88
N ALA A 164 -1.53 20.01 0.28
CA ALA A 164 -1.30 21.24 1.04
C ALA A 164 0.03 21.14 1.80
N MET A 165 1.16 21.18 1.08
CA MET A 165 2.51 20.90 1.60
C MET A 165 3.00 21.95 2.62
N GLU A 166 2.29 23.05 2.80
CA GLU A 166 2.52 24.05 3.85
C GLU A 166 2.17 23.54 5.25
N LYS A 167 1.27 22.53 5.37
CA LYS A 167 0.96 21.86 6.63
C LYS A 167 2.00 20.77 6.89
N ASP A 168 2.69 20.81 8.03
CA ASP A 168 3.82 19.92 8.33
C ASP A 168 3.44 18.42 8.34
N TYR A 169 2.28 18.06 8.92
CA TYR A 169 1.81 16.66 8.91
C TYR A 169 1.42 16.18 7.51
N VAL A 170 0.88 17.07 6.66
CA VAL A 170 0.59 16.75 5.25
C VAL A 170 1.88 16.49 4.51
N ARG A 171 2.86 17.39 4.64
CA ARG A 171 4.18 17.19 4.05
C ARG A 171 4.81 15.88 4.52
N PHE A 172 4.74 15.55 5.82
CA PHE A 172 5.22 14.29 6.36
C PHE A 172 4.58 13.07 5.68
N ASN A 173 3.26 13.06 5.52
CA ASN A 173 2.52 11.99 4.87
C ASN A 173 2.94 11.82 3.40
N TYR A 174 3.01 12.91 2.65
CA TYR A 174 3.27 12.87 1.21
C TYR A 174 4.74 12.68 0.85
N ASP A 175 5.68 13.12 1.69
CA ASP A 175 7.11 12.80 1.52
C ASP A 175 7.39 11.31 1.72
N GLY A 176 6.57 10.62 2.50
CA GLY A 176 6.61 9.19 2.70
C GLY A 176 6.04 8.33 1.55
N LEU A 177 5.47 8.93 0.49
CA LEU A 177 4.93 8.19 -0.65
C LEU A 177 6.05 7.72 -1.58
N GLN A 178 6.06 6.43 -1.91
CA GLN A 178 7.12 5.81 -2.69
C GLN A 178 6.56 4.88 -3.78
N TYR A 179 7.23 4.86 -4.92
CA TYR A 179 7.11 3.79 -5.90
C TYR A 179 8.38 2.95 -5.88
N LYS A 180 8.19 1.64 -5.95
CA LYS A 180 9.27 0.68 -6.08
C LYS A 180 9.02 -0.21 -7.29
N GLY A 181 9.90 -0.13 -8.29
CA GLY A 181 9.94 -1.07 -9.41
C GLY A 181 10.67 -2.36 -9.07
N LYS A 182 10.38 -3.44 -9.80
CA LYS A 182 11.15 -4.69 -9.69
C LYS A 182 12.62 -4.42 -10.02
N LYS A 183 13.53 -4.86 -9.17
CA LYS A 183 14.94 -4.94 -9.55
C LYS A 183 15.08 -6.04 -10.60
N LEU A 184 15.32 -5.68 -11.84
CA LEU A 184 15.70 -6.64 -12.87
C LEU A 184 16.91 -7.43 -12.35
N LYS A 185 16.78 -8.75 -12.22
CA LYS A 185 17.95 -9.62 -11.99
C LYS A 185 18.91 -9.33 -13.13
N LYS A 186 20.06 -8.70 -12.83
CA LYS A 186 21.15 -8.63 -13.82
C LYS A 186 21.47 -10.07 -14.18
N ASN A 187 21.18 -10.46 -15.43
CA ASN A 187 21.71 -11.69 -15.98
C ASN A 187 23.22 -11.56 -15.93
N VAL A 188 23.84 -12.13 -14.91
CA VAL A 188 25.29 -12.39 -14.89
C VAL A 188 25.47 -13.42 -15.98
N ARG A 189 25.83 -12.96 -17.20
CA ARG A 189 26.39 -13.85 -18.23
C ARG A 189 27.66 -14.41 -17.60
N ASN A 190 27.65 -15.70 -17.27
CA ASN A 190 28.89 -16.39 -16.98
C ASN A 190 29.82 -16.16 -18.18
N PRO A 191 31.05 -15.66 -17.97
CA PRO A 191 32.01 -15.60 -19.07
C PRO A 191 32.21 -17.04 -19.60
N GLU A 192 32.06 -17.23 -20.89
CA GLU A 192 32.42 -18.48 -21.54
C GLU A 192 33.86 -18.85 -21.16
N PRO A 193 34.16 -20.10 -20.83
CA PRO A 193 35.53 -20.48 -20.58
C PRO A 193 36.35 -20.25 -21.84
N ALA A 194 37.40 -19.45 -21.71
CA ALA A 194 38.34 -19.16 -22.79
C ALA A 194 38.82 -20.51 -23.37
N GLY A 195 38.53 -20.71 -24.65
CA GLY A 195 38.93 -21.94 -25.37
C GLY A 195 40.39 -22.21 -25.23
N MET A 196 40.72 -23.41 -24.76
CA MET A 196 42.05 -24.01 -24.90
C MET A 196 42.30 -24.25 -26.39
N ASN A 197 43.05 -23.36 -27.03
CA ASN A 197 43.66 -23.68 -28.31
C ASN A 197 44.83 -24.67 -28.05
N LYS A 198 44.68 -25.83 -28.66
CA LYS A 198 45.81 -26.77 -28.86
C LYS A 198 46.70 -26.34 -29.98
#